data_fee3a50bae1340d4e334ac094957dda3
#
_entry.id   fee3a50bae1340d4e334ac094957dda3
#
_cell.length_a   1.000
_cell.length_b   1.000
_cell.length_c   1.000
_cell.angle_alpha   90.00
_cell.angle_beta   90.00
_cell.angle_gamma   90.00
#
_symmetry.space_group_name_H-M   'P 1'
#
loop_
_entity.id
_entity.type
_entity.pdbx_description
1 polymer ?
#
loop_
_entity_poly.entity_id
_entity_poly.type
_entity_poly.pdbx_seq_one_letter_code
_entity_poly.pdbx_strand_id
1 'polypeptide(L)'
;MEGSAVASLISSLGKSVRPAGTHGAPVDLPGGFGGLIEFGDNLLALATDGVGSKLQIASLLNQWGGVGIDCMAMNVNDLLCVGAEPIAFVDYVAVPKPDPETHAALGASLAEACRLARVTLAGGETASLPGIVTELDLSGTALGYVKKGEAITGENLQQGDLLIGLPSSGIHSNGYSLVRRIIEHSNYDYTSEAPFDAESIGRDVLRFVGNENNKITLGEIFLNPTRIYCDPVVDLIHHAQKNIDFSISDLRAICHVTGGGLSNLLRLHDKLGWHISNPLPVHPEFSWLQEIGGVETREMYRTFNMGIGIIIAVSADKAETICNWLQEKMVGVEIIGTAMENGHKVTHAIEGVEFTHY
;
A
#
# COMPACT_ATOMS: atom_id res chain seq x y z
N MET A 1 -0.89 -21.84 5.75
CA MET A 1 0.52 -22.32 5.72
C MET A 1 1.52 -21.16 5.80
N GLU A 2 1.38 -20.11 5.01
CA GLU A 2 2.29 -18.95 5.07
C GLU A 2 2.28 -18.28 6.45
N GLY A 3 1.13 -17.96 7.00
CA GLY A 3 1.03 -17.35 8.32
C GLY A 3 1.67 -18.15 9.46
N SER A 4 1.62 -19.48 9.41
CA SER A 4 2.28 -20.33 10.42
C SER A 4 3.81 -20.32 10.27
N ALA A 5 4.31 -20.26 9.04
CA ALA A 5 5.75 -20.17 8.78
C ALA A 5 6.32 -18.83 9.24
N VAL A 6 5.62 -17.72 8.94
CA VAL A 6 5.98 -16.37 9.40
C VAL A 6 5.94 -16.29 10.94
N ALA A 7 4.89 -16.82 11.58
CA ALA A 7 4.81 -16.86 13.03
C ALA A 7 5.96 -17.66 13.65
N SER A 8 6.39 -18.79 13.04
CA SER A 8 7.53 -19.58 13.47
C SER A 8 8.83 -18.80 13.35
N LEU A 9 9.04 -18.08 12.24
CA LEU A 9 10.20 -17.20 12.03
C LEU A 9 10.25 -16.13 13.12
N ILE A 10 9.16 -15.38 13.31
CA ILE A 10 9.08 -14.27 14.29
C ILE A 10 9.35 -14.79 15.71
N SER A 11 8.74 -15.92 16.10
CA SER A 11 8.95 -16.51 17.43
C SER A 11 10.40 -16.93 17.69
N SER A 12 11.15 -17.22 16.63
CA SER A 12 12.56 -17.63 16.69
C SER A 12 13.55 -16.46 16.69
N LEU A 13 13.14 -15.25 16.31
CA LEU A 13 14.05 -14.09 16.17
C LEU A 13 14.55 -13.55 17.53
N GLY A 14 13.89 -13.87 18.63
CA GLY A 14 14.25 -13.34 19.94
C GLY A 14 14.07 -11.82 20.05
N LYS A 15 14.46 -11.28 21.19
CA LYS A 15 14.37 -9.83 21.45
C LYS A 15 15.61 -9.10 20.91
N SER A 16 15.44 -7.81 20.58
CA SER A 16 16.55 -6.91 20.22
C SER A 16 17.66 -6.93 21.27
N VAL A 17 18.89 -6.82 20.79
CA VAL A 17 20.09 -6.72 21.63
C VAL A 17 20.39 -5.28 22.07
N ARG A 18 19.65 -4.28 21.58
CA ARG A 18 19.86 -2.87 21.92
C ARG A 18 19.10 -2.52 23.20
N PRO A 19 19.79 -1.99 24.25
CA PRO A 19 19.12 -1.53 25.47
C PRO A 19 18.18 -0.33 25.22
N ALA A 20 17.08 -0.26 25.96
CA ALA A 20 16.17 0.89 25.92
C ALA A 20 16.93 2.21 26.16
N GLY A 21 16.53 3.27 25.45
CA GLY A 21 17.16 4.59 25.54
C GLY A 21 18.47 4.75 24.75
N THR A 22 18.90 3.72 24.00
CA THR A 22 20.08 3.82 23.12
C THR A 22 19.66 3.85 21.64
N HIS A 23 20.53 4.37 20.75
CA HIS A 23 20.27 4.33 19.30
C HIS A 23 20.04 2.89 18.83
N GLY A 24 18.95 2.69 18.09
CA GLY A 24 18.54 1.37 17.61
C GLY A 24 17.76 0.52 18.62
N ALA A 25 17.41 1.05 19.79
CA ALA A 25 16.48 0.38 20.69
C ALA A 25 15.08 0.29 20.04
N PRO A 26 14.42 -0.86 20.13
CA PRO A 26 13.09 -1.04 19.53
C PRO A 26 12.05 -0.22 20.30
N VAL A 27 11.06 0.27 19.59
CA VAL A 27 9.87 0.88 20.14
C VAL A 27 8.72 -0.09 19.93
N ASP A 28 8.09 -0.52 21.01
CA ASP A 28 6.90 -1.39 20.93
C ASP A 28 5.72 -0.56 20.40
N LEU A 29 5.17 -0.96 19.26
CA LEU A 29 4.00 -0.35 18.65
C LEU A 29 2.83 -1.34 18.65
N PRO A 30 1.62 -0.92 18.98
CA PRO A 30 0.43 -1.69 18.67
C PRO A 30 0.27 -1.80 17.14
N GLY A 31 -0.12 -2.97 16.66
CA GLY A 31 -0.55 -3.18 15.28
C GLY A 31 0.51 -3.44 14.19
N GLY A 32 1.77 -3.06 14.36
CA GLY A 32 2.90 -3.54 13.54
C GLY A 32 2.87 -3.27 12.04
N PHE A 33 2.58 -2.05 11.56
CA PHE A 33 2.80 -1.67 10.16
C PHE A 33 4.26 -1.32 9.84
N GLY A 34 5.06 -0.93 10.82
CA GLY A 34 6.48 -0.62 10.64
C GLY A 34 7.23 -0.78 11.94
N GLY A 35 8.49 -1.22 11.85
CA GLY A 35 9.38 -1.25 13.00
C GLY A 35 9.91 0.16 13.28
N LEU A 36 9.72 0.67 14.49
CA LEU A 36 10.36 1.90 14.95
C LEU A 36 11.54 1.59 15.86
N ILE A 37 12.61 2.34 15.70
CA ILE A 37 13.80 2.28 16.56
C ILE A 37 14.23 3.67 17.01
N GLU A 38 14.77 3.79 18.21
CA GLU A 38 15.24 5.06 18.76
C GLU A 38 16.47 5.60 18.04
N PHE A 39 16.48 6.90 17.72
CA PHE A 39 17.64 7.59 17.15
C PHE A 39 17.66 9.07 17.56
N GLY A 40 18.34 9.38 18.67
CA GLY A 40 18.37 10.74 19.21
C GLY A 40 16.97 11.23 19.59
N ASP A 41 16.59 12.39 19.07
CA ASP A 41 15.26 13.00 19.28
C ASP A 41 14.20 12.48 18.30
N ASN A 42 14.59 11.56 17.39
CA ASN A 42 13.73 10.96 16.42
C ASN A 42 13.56 9.46 16.65
N LEU A 43 12.59 8.89 15.96
CA LEU A 43 12.45 7.45 15.71
C LEU A 43 12.72 7.22 14.23
N LEU A 44 13.47 6.17 13.90
CA LEU A 44 13.62 5.70 12.53
C LEU A 44 12.61 4.59 12.27
N ALA A 45 11.99 4.65 11.10
CA ALA A 45 11.09 3.64 10.60
C ALA A 45 11.74 2.90 9.43
N LEU A 46 11.59 1.59 9.38
CA LEU A 46 12.07 0.72 8.31
C LEU A 46 10.93 -0.17 7.83
N ALA A 47 10.75 -0.21 6.53
CA ALA A 47 9.84 -1.14 5.86
C ALA A 47 10.58 -1.85 4.74
N THR A 48 10.30 -3.14 4.55
CA THR A 48 10.85 -3.92 3.43
C THR A 48 9.74 -4.74 2.80
N ASP A 49 9.60 -4.63 1.49
CA ASP A 49 8.62 -5.36 0.69
C ASP A 49 9.08 -5.50 -0.75
N GLY A 50 8.45 -6.42 -1.50
CA GLY A 50 8.68 -6.64 -2.92
C GLY A 50 7.43 -6.35 -3.76
N VAL A 51 7.60 -6.40 -5.09
CA VAL A 51 6.49 -6.24 -6.05
C VAL A 51 5.61 -7.49 -6.09
N GLY A 52 6.18 -8.66 -5.84
CA GLY A 52 5.47 -9.93 -5.85
C GLY A 52 5.07 -10.40 -7.25
N SER A 53 4.00 -11.20 -7.33
CA SER A 53 3.60 -11.90 -8.56
C SER A 53 3.09 -11.00 -9.71
N LYS A 54 2.95 -9.71 -9.51
CA LYS A 54 2.76 -8.70 -10.57
C LYS A 54 3.93 -8.71 -11.56
N LEU A 55 5.16 -8.97 -11.08
CA LEU A 55 6.35 -9.09 -11.90
C LEU A 55 6.24 -10.15 -13.00
N GLN A 56 5.46 -11.19 -12.79
CA GLN A 56 5.26 -12.24 -13.80
C GLN A 56 4.47 -11.73 -15.02
N ILE A 57 3.53 -10.78 -14.80
CA ILE A 57 2.83 -10.10 -15.90
C ILE A 57 3.80 -9.12 -16.60
N ALA A 58 4.59 -8.39 -15.83
CA ALA A 58 5.59 -7.46 -16.36
C ALA A 58 6.63 -8.20 -17.24
N SER A 59 7.11 -9.35 -16.76
CA SER A 59 8.02 -10.24 -17.50
C SER A 59 7.40 -10.77 -18.77
N LEU A 60 6.17 -11.29 -18.71
CA LEU A 60 5.44 -11.83 -19.86
C LEU A 60 5.25 -10.78 -20.97
N LEU A 61 4.97 -9.54 -20.61
CA LEU A 61 4.73 -8.44 -21.53
C LEU A 61 6.00 -7.64 -21.85
N ASN A 62 7.12 -7.92 -21.20
CA ASN A 62 8.34 -7.12 -21.21
C ASN A 62 8.08 -5.63 -20.93
N GLN A 63 7.27 -5.34 -19.90
CA GLN A 63 6.85 -3.98 -19.51
C GLN A 63 7.27 -3.68 -18.08
N TRP A 64 8.31 -2.86 -17.92
CA TRP A 64 8.99 -2.63 -16.64
C TRP A 64 8.79 -1.21 -16.08
N GLY A 65 8.12 -0.32 -16.83
CA GLY A 65 8.01 1.10 -16.51
C GLY A 65 7.28 1.44 -15.19
N GLY A 66 6.40 0.54 -14.72
CA GLY A 66 5.65 0.73 -13.47
C GLY A 66 6.22 0.01 -12.24
N VAL A 67 7.06 -1.02 -12.44
CA VAL A 67 7.41 -1.94 -11.34
C VAL A 67 8.33 -1.33 -10.29
N GLY A 68 9.18 -0.38 -10.65
CA GLY A 68 9.99 0.39 -9.69
C GLY A 68 9.11 1.26 -8.80
N ILE A 69 8.03 1.83 -9.36
CA ILE A 69 7.03 2.59 -8.61
C ILE A 69 6.28 1.67 -7.66
N ASP A 70 5.89 0.46 -8.10
CA ASP A 70 5.27 -0.54 -7.24
C ASP A 70 6.15 -0.89 -6.05
N CYS A 71 7.42 -1.22 -6.30
CA CYS A 71 8.37 -1.57 -5.24
C CYS A 71 8.52 -0.44 -4.22
N MET A 72 8.70 0.79 -4.69
CA MET A 72 8.79 1.97 -3.82
C MET A 72 7.53 2.15 -3.00
N ALA A 73 6.36 2.11 -3.65
CA ALA A 73 5.07 2.37 -3.01
C ALA A 73 4.76 1.40 -1.87
N MET A 74 5.02 0.10 -2.07
CA MET A 74 4.80 -0.93 -1.03
C MET A 74 5.59 -0.63 0.24
N ASN A 75 6.79 -0.06 0.09
CA ASN A 75 7.65 0.27 1.22
C ASN A 75 7.33 1.63 1.85
N VAL A 76 7.25 2.69 1.04
CA VAL A 76 7.09 4.05 1.60
C VAL A 76 5.69 4.27 2.17
N ASN A 77 4.64 3.69 1.57
CA ASN A 77 3.28 3.79 2.10
C ASN A 77 3.14 3.15 3.49
N ASP A 78 3.91 2.08 3.77
CA ASP A 78 3.93 1.46 5.10
C ASP A 78 4.62 2.36 6.14
N LEU A 79 5.63 3.15 5.74
CA LEU A 79 6.24 4.14 6.63
C LEU A 79 5.25 5.25 7.01
N LEU A 80 4.38 5.65 6.08
CA LEU A 80 3.32 6.63 6.35
C LEU A 80 2.35 6.15 7.42
N CYS A 81 2.15 4.83 7.55
CA CYS A 81 1.23 4.26 8.55
C CYS A 81 1.64 4.56 10.00
N VAL A 82 2.92 4.82 10.25
CA VAL A 82 3.43 5.24 11.57
C VAL A 82 3.74 6.74 11.64
N GLY A 83 3.31 7.51 10.65
CA GLY A 83 3.57 8.95 10.57
C GLY A 83 5.01 9.31 10.21
N ALA A 84 5.79 8.35 9.74
CA ALA A 84 7.18 8.59 9.35
C ALA A 84 7.29 9.16 7.94
N GLU A 85 8.10 10.21 7.79
CA GLU A 85 8.48 10.76 6.50
C GLU A 85 9.57 9.88 5.87
N PRO A 86 9.33 9.30 4.68
CA PRO A 86 10.35 8.56 3.95
C PRO A 86 11.49 9.48 3.50
N ILE A 87 12.74 9.03 3.62
CA ILE A 87 13.93 9.81 3.25
C ILE A 87 14.92 9.08 2.35
N ALA A 88 14.96 7.74 2.42
CA ALA A 88 15.88 6.94 1.64
C ALA A 88 15.28 5.60 1.26
N PHE A 89 15.78 5.05 0.17
CA PHE A 89 15.40 3.74 -0.34
C PHE A 89 16.64 3.00 -0.86
N VAL A 90 16.65 1.69 -0.70
CA VAL A 90 17.60 0.77 -1.34
C VAL A 90 16.82 -0.37 -1.98
N ASP A 91 17.25 -0.81 -3.17
CA ASP A 91 16.63 -1.91 -3.90
C ASP A 91 17.48 -3.18 -3.88
N TYR A 92 16.84 -4.31 -4.11
CA TYR A 92 17.47 -5.57 -4.42
C TYR A 92 16.81 -6.20 -5.65
N VAL A 93 17.58 -6.28 -6.72
CA VAL A 93 17.17 -6.89 -7.99
C VAL A 93 17.83 -8.27 -8.12
N ALA A 94 17.04 -9.34 -8.17
CA ALA A 94 17.53 -10.69 -8.44
C ALA A 94 17.07 -11.15 -9.82
N VAL A 95 18.00 -11.60 -10.66
CA VAL A 95 17.70 -12.03 -12.04
C VAL A 95 18.38 -13.36 -12.36
N PRO A 96 17.74 -14.23 -13.18
CA PRO A 96 18.43 -15.44 -13.68
C PRO A 96 19.55 -15.08 -14.66
N LYS A 97 19.37 -13.99 -15.42
CA LYS A 97 20.34 -13.46 -16.37
C LYS A 97 20.13 -11.96 -16.53
N PRO A 98 21.18 -11.15 -16.37
CA PRO A 98 21.09 -9.70 -16.60
C PRO A 98 20.76 -9.38 -18.06
N ASP A 99 19.88 -8.37 -18.25
CA ASP A 99 19.53 -7.79 -19.52
C ASP A 99 19.59 -6.26 -19.46
N PRO A 100 20.41 -5.59 -20.27
CA PRO A 100 20.61 -4.15 -20.19
C PRO A 100 19.35 -3.32 -20.43
N GLU A 101 18.47 -3.74 -21.34
CA GLU A 101 17.25 -3.00 -21.67
C GLU A 101 16.25 -3.06 -20.52
N THR A 102 16.02 -4.24 -19.96
CA THR A 102 15.19 -4.46 -18.75
C THR A 102 15.71 -3.63 -17.57
N HIS A 103 17.04 -3.65 -17.32
CA HIS A 103 17.62 -2.90 -16.21
C HIS A 103 17.53 -1.39 -16.43
N ALA A 104 17.67 -0.90 -17.67
CA ALA A 104 17.49 0.51 -17.97
C ALA A 104 16.04 0.97 -17.72
N ALA A 105 15.05 0.19 -18.17
CA ALA A 105 13.63 0.48 -17.93
C ALA A 105 13.28 0.45 -16.44
N LEU A 106 13.80 -0.53 -15.70
CA LEU A 106 13.65 -0.63 -14.26
C LEU A 106 14.27 0.56 -13.53
N GLY A 107 15.50 0.95 -13.92
CA GLY A 107 16.18 2.12 -13.37
C GLY A 107 15.40 3.43 -13.59
N ALA A 108 14.82 3.60 -14.79
CA ALA A 108 13.95 4.75 -15.07
C ALA A 108 12.70 4.76 -14.19
N SER A 109 12.08 3.58 -13.99
CA SER A 109 10.92 3.43 -13.09
C SER A 109 11.26 3.74 -11.63
N LEU A 110 12.42 3.28 -11.14
CA LEU A 110 12.91 3.61 -9.78
C LEU A 110 13.23 5.10 -9.63
N ALA A 111 13.80 5.74 -10.65
CA ALA A 111 14.08 7.17 -10.62
C ALA A 111 12.78 7.99 -10.50
N GLU A 112 11.75 7.64 -11.26
CA GLU A 112 10.43 8.26 -11.14
C GLU A 112 9.79 7.98 -9.78
N ALA A 113 9.93 6.76 -9.26
CA ALA A 113 9.48 6.39 -7.93
C ALA A 113 10.13 7.26 -6.84
N CYS A 114 11.45 7.48 -6.92
CA CYS A 114 12.17 8.37 -5.99
C CYS A 114 11.62 9.80 -6.02
N ARG A 115 11.30 10.31 -7.23
CA ARG A 115 10.71 11.64 -7.39
C ARG A 115 9.32 11.72 -6.74
N LEU A 116 8.46 10.73 -6.97
CA LEU A 116 7.11 10.65 -6.41
C LEU A 116 7.11 10.48 -4.89
N ALA A 117 8.04 9.69 -4.37
CA ALA A 117 8.19 9.45 -2.93
C ALA A 117 9.01 10.52 -2.19
N ARG A 118 9.67 11.44 -2.92
CA ARG A 118 10.59 12.45 -2.38
C ARG A 118 11.76 11.83 -1.61
N VAL A 119 12.27 10.68 -2.05
CA VAL A 119 13.34 9.95 -1.37
C VAL A 119 14.61 9.90 -2.20
N THR A 120 15.74 9.70 -1.52
CA THR A 120 17.03 9.40 -2.15
C THR A 120 17.18 7.91 -2.36
N LEU A 121 17.52 7.46 -3.58
CA LEU A 121 18.04 6.13 -3.80
C LEU A 121 19.46 6.07 -3.22
N ALA A 122 19.60 5.48 -2.05
CA ALA A 122 20.85 5.50 -1.27
C ALA A 122 21.81 4.36 -1.65
N GLY A 123 21.37 3.41 -2.45
CA GLY A 123 22.12 2.26 -2.92
C GLY A 123 21.20 1.16 -3.40
N GLY A 124 21.74 0.01 -3.62
CA GLY A 124 21.02 -1.19 -4.06
C GLY A 124 21.98 -2.31 -4.43
N GLU A 125 21.42 -3.45 -4.80
CA GLU A 125 22.17 -4.63 -5.24
C GLU A 125 21.50 -5.27 -6.45
N THR A 126 22.27 -5.65 -7.44
CA THR A 126 21.80 -6.46 -8.56
C THR A 126 22.53 -7.80 -8.57
N ALA A 127 21.81 -8.87 -8.26
CA ALA A 127 22.33 -10.21 -8.19
C ALA A 127 21.93 -11.06 -9.40
N SER A 128 22.93 -11.61 -10.11
CA SER A 128 22.70 -12.65 -11.12
C SER A 128 22.68 -14.02 -10.43
N LEU A 129 21.53 -14.66 -10.36
CA LEU A 129 21.28 -15.87 -9.59
C LEU A 129 20.70 -17.01 -10.46
N PRO A 130 21.44 -17.49 -11.49
CA PRO A 130 20.98 -18.58 -12.34
C PRO A 130 20.73 -19.86 -11.53
N GLY A 131 19.56 -20.46 -11.69
CA GLY A 131 19.15 -21.66 -10.98
C GLY A 131 18.60 -21.44 -9.56
N ILE A 132 18.68 -20.21 -9.02
CA ILE A 132 18.04 -19.81 -7.76
C ILE A 132 16.72 -19.09 -8.06
N VAL A 133 16.76 -18.09 -8.96
CA VAL A 133 15.55 -17.42 -9.44
C VAL A 133 15.28 -17.80 -10.88
N THR A 134 14.01 -17.92 -11.24
CA THR A 134 13.56 -18.26 -12.61
C THR A 134 13.17 -17.02 -13.43
N GLU A 135 12.82 -15.95 -12.76
CA GLU A 135 12.38 -14.67 -13.30
C GLU A 135 13.01 -13.52 -12.48
N LEU A 136 12.88 -12.29 -12.98
CA LEU A 136 13.29 -11.11 -12.22
C LEU A 136 12.44 -10.99 -10.96
N ASP A 137 13.09 -10.82 -9.82
CA ASP A 137 12.48 -10.39 -8.56
C ASP A 137 13.01 -9.01 -8.16
N LEU A 138 12.12 -8.16 -7.64
CA LEU A 138 12.44 -6.82 -7.19
C LEU A 138 11.83 -6.59 -5.82
N SER A 139 12.69 -6.30 -4.87
CA SER A 139 12.32 -5.87 -3.53
C SER A 139 13.11 -4.64 -3.13
N GLY A 140 12.71 -4.02 -2.03
CA GLY A 140 13.41 -2.85 -1.52
C GLY A 140 13.24 -2.68 -0.03
N THR A 141 13.94 -1.69 0.50
CA THR A 141 13.82 -1.26 1.88
C THR A 141 13.81 0.26 1.93
N ALA A 142 12.76 0.81 2.52
CA ALA A 142 12.64 2.23 2.78
C ALA A 142 13.04 2.57 4.22
N LEU A 143 13.69 3.72 4.37
CA LEU A 143 13.99 4.36 5.64
C LEU A 143 13.21 5.66 5.74
N GLY A 144 12.53 5.85 6.86
CA GLY A 144 11.88 7.10 7.21
C GLY A 144 12.20 7.51 8.64
N TYR A 145 11.72 8.67 9.05
CA TYR A 145 11.85 9.15 10.42
C TYR A 145 10.57 9.86 10.88
N VAL A 146 10.38 9.88 12.19
CA VAL A 146 9.35 10.67 12.86
C VAL A 146 9.93 11.18 14.19
N LYS A 147 9.52 12.37 14.65
CA LYS A 147 9.95 12.87 15.96
C LYS A 147 9.35 12.04 17.08
N LYS A 148 10.10 11.87 18.16
CA LYS A 148 9.58 11.23 19.38
C LYS A 148 8.32 11.95 19.87
N GLY A 149 7.26 11.19 20.13
CA GLY A 149 5.96 11.72 20.56
C GLY A 149 5.03 12.17 19.43
N GLU A 150 5.48 12.14 18.15
CA GLU A 150 4.65 12.48 16.99
C GLU A 150 4.30 11.25 16.12
N ALA A 151 4.74 10.05 16.52
CA ALA A 151 4.38 8.82 15.80
C ALA A 151 2.86 8.56 15.88
N ILE A 152 2.28 8.18 14.75
CA ILE A 152 0.86 7.81 14.64
C ILE A 152 0.75 6.31 14.93
N THR A 153 0.24 5.97 16.12
CA THR A 153 0.31 4.60 16.66
C THR A 153 -1.04 3.91 16.83
N GLY A 154 -2.14 4.64 16.70
CA GLY A 154 -3.47 4.13 17.01
C GLY A 154 -3.84 4.22 18.51
N GLU A 155 -2.92 4.58 19.41
CA GLU A 155 -3.19 4.64 20.85
C GLU A 155 -4.29 5.62 21.24
N ASN A 156 -4.49 6.67 20.46
CA ASN A 156 -5.48 7.71 20.70
C ASN A 156 -6.81 7.46 19.97
N LEU A 157 -6.97 6.31 19.31
CA LEU A 157 -8.22 5.92 18.66
C LEU A 157 -9.37 5.79 19.64
N GLN A 158 -10.52 6.30 19.26
CA GLN A 158 -11.73 6.32 20.08
C GLN A 158 -12.94 5.89 19.25
N GLN A 159 -13.97 5.38 19.92
CA GLN A 159 -15.28 5.19 19.31
C GLN A 159 -15.79 6.53 18.76
N GLY A 160 -16.28 6.51 17.52
CA GLY A 160 -16.79 7.69 16.84
C GLY A 160 -15.76 8.45 16.01
N ASP A 161 -14.46 8.13 16.11
CA ASP A 161 -13.48 8.62 15.14
C ASP A 161 -13.88 8.24 13.72
N LEU A 162 -13.66 9.15 12.76
CA LEU A 162 -14.08 8.96 11.37
C LEU A 162 -12.93 8.44 10.51
N LEU A 163 -13.29 7.70 9.48
CA LEU A 163 -12.37 7.13 8.51
C LEU A 163 -12.41 7.92 7.22
N ILE A 164 -11.27 8.44 6.77
CA ILE A 164 -11.10 9.09 5.49
C ILE A 164 -10.40 8.10 4.56
N GLY A 165 -11.02 7.79 3.42
CA GLY A 165 -10.46 6.92 2.38
C GLY A 165 -9.77 7.72 1.29
N LEU A 166 -8.55 7.32 0.94
CA LEU A 166 -7.80 7.85 -0.20
C LEU A 166 -7.85 6.82 -1.34
N PRO A 167 -8.26 7.22 -2.56
CA PRO A 167 -8.47 6.30 -3.67
C PRO A 167 -7.19 5.61 -4.12
N SER A 168 -7.30 4.33 -4.48
CA SER A 168 -6.23 3.59 -5.15
C SER A 168 -6.09 4.01 -6.62
N SER A 169 -5.02 3.57 -7.28
CA SER A 169 -4.82 3.71 -8.74
C SER A 169 -5.18 2.45 -9.52
N GLY A 170 -5.89 1.51 -8.90
CA GLY A 170 -6.22 0.19 -9.41
C GLY A 170 -5.87 -0.89 -8.40
N ILE A 171 -5.47 -2.06 -8.88
CA ILE A 171 -5.20 -3.25 -8.06
C ILE A 171 -4.00 -3.07 -7.12
N HIS A 172 -3.08 -2.16 -7.44
CA HIS A 172 -1.79 -1.99 -6.78
C HIS A 172 -0.87 -3.20 -6.99
N SER A 173 -0.30 -3.77 -5.92
CA SER A 173 0.64 -4.91 -6.01
C SER A 173 0.17 -6.16 -5.27
N ASN A 174 -1.11 -6.22 -4.87
CA ASN A 174 -1.66 -7.34 -4.12
C ASN A 174 -2.75 -8.08 -4.91
N GLY A 175 -2.94 -9.38 -4.62
CA GLY A 175 -3.99 -10.19 -5.24
C GLY A 175 -3.62 -10.74 -6.63
N TYR A 176 -2.40 -10.57 -7.12
CA TYR A 176 -2.00 -10.95 -8.49
C TYR A 176 -2.01 -12.45 -8.75
N SER A 177 -1.85 -13.28 -7.74
CA SER A 177 -2.06 -14.73 -7.89
C SER A 177 -3.49 -15.06 -8.31
N LEU A 178 -4.47 -14.33 -7.78
CA LEU A 178 -5.89 -14.48 -8.18
C LEU A 178 -6.13 -13.90 -9.58
N VAL A 179 -5.63 -12.69 -9.86
CA VAL A 179 -5.73 -12.07 -11.21
C VAL A 179 -5.20 -13.00 -12.28
N ARG A 180 -3.98 -13.53 -12.11
CA ARG A 180 -3.35 -14.44 -13.08
C ARG A 180 -4.17 -15.70 -13.29
N ARG A 181 -4.66 -16.31 -12.20
CA ARG A 181 -5.50 -17.49 -12.25
C ARG A 181 -6.81 -17.24 -13.00
N ILE A 182 -7.44 -16.08 -12.78
CA ILE A 182 -8.68 -15.70 -13.48
C ILE A 182 -8.40 -15.55 -14.97
N ILE A 183 -7.36 -14.82 -15.37
CA ILE A 183 -7.00 -14.62 -16.78
C ILE A 183 -6.67 -15.98 -17.46
N GLU A 184 -5.87 -16.82 -16.81
CA GLU A 184 -5.49 -18.14 -17.31
C GLU A 184 -6.70 -19.04 -17.64
N HIS A 185 -7.80 -18.89 -16.89
CA HIS A 185 -9.02 -19.68 -17.07
C HIS A 185 -10.12 -18.94 -17.88
N SER A 186 -9.84 -17.74 -18.35
CA SER A 186 -10.76 -16.93 -19.15
C SER A 186 -10.46 -17.06 -20.66
N ASN A 187 -11.25 -16.37 -21.48
CA ASN A 187 -11.00 -16.21 -22.91
C ASN A 187 -10.19 -14.93 -23.23
N TYR A 188 -9.60 -14.32 -22.21
CA TYR A 188 -8.81 -13.08 -22.33
C TYR A 188 -7.34 -13.36 -22.11
N ASP A 189 -6.51 -12.48 -22.65
CA ASP A 189 -5.09 -12.38 -22.33
C ASP A 189 -4.72 -10.92 -21.99
N TYR A 190 -3.48 -10.67 -21.60
CA TYR A 190 -3.04 -9.33 -21.19
C TYR A 190 -2.93 -8.35 -22.36
N THR A 191 -2.94 -8.83 -23.63
CA THR A 191 -2.96 -7.96 -24.83
C THR A 191 -4.37 -7.62 -25.28
N SER A 192 -5.38 -8.28 -24.72
CA SER A 192 -6.79 -8.02 -25.00
C SER A 192 -7.17 -6.60 -24.57
N GLU A 193 -8.00 -5.93 -25.36
CA GLU A 193 -8.63 -4.67 -24.99
C GLU A 193 -9.44 -4.84 -23.71
N ALA A 194 -9.34 -3.88 -22.76
CA ALA A 194 -10.16 -3.89 -21.57
C ALA A 194 -11.66 -3.85 -21.94
N PRO A 195 -12.47 -4.85 -21.53
CA PRO A 195 -13.89 -4.93 -21.91
C PRO A 195 -14.79 -4.03 -21.03
N PHE A 196 -14.22 -3.01 -20.43
CA PHE A 196 -14.87 -2.03 -19.55
C PHE A 196 -14.26 -0.64 -19.80
N ASP A 197 -14.94 0.41 -19.33
CA ASP A 197 -14.39 1.76 -19.32
C ASP A 197 -13.23 1.79 -18.30
N ALA A 198 -12.03 1.89 -18.83
CA ALA A 198 -10.80 1.85 -18.02
C ALA A 198 -10.50 3.19 -17.33
N GLU A 199 -11.16 4.27 -17.72
CA GLU A 199 -11.01 5.57 -17.08
C GLU A 199 -11.86 5.61 -15.80
N SER A 200 -11.25 6.07 -14.71
CA SER A 200 -11.88 6.16 -13.41
C SER A 200 -11.44 7.44 -12.70
N ILE A 201 -12.30 7.99 -11.85
CA ILE A 201 -11.96 9.17 -11.07
C ILE A 201 -10.71 8.92 -10.22
N GLY A 202 -9.76 9.84 -10.30
CA GLY A 202 -8.51 9.79 -9.52
C GLY A 202 -7.47 8.79 -10.01
N ARG A 203 -7.64 8.23 -11.23
CA ARG A 203 -6.68 7.31 -11.83
C ARG A 203 -6.27 7.73 -13.24
N ASP A 204 -4.95 7.73 -13.47
CA ASP A 204 -4.34 7.73 -14.79
C ASP A 204 -3.76 6.33 -15.07
N VAL A 205 -4.03 5.76 -16.22
CA VAL A 205 -3.48 4.46 -16.63
C VAL A 205 -2.15 4.67 -17.34
N LEU A 206 -1.09 4.02 -16.84
CA LEU A 206 0.22 4.03 -17.48
C LEU A 206 0.16 3.29 -18.81
N ARG A 207 0.32 4.03 -19.91
CA ARG A 207 0.26 3.48 -21.26
C ARG A 207 1.60 2.86 -21.65
N PHE A 208 1.55 1.71 -22.34
CA PHE A 208 2.75 1.09 -22.84
C PHE A 208 3.30 1.83 -24.06
N VAL A 209 4.62 1.97 -24.11
CA VAL A 209 5.30 2.50 -25.28
C VAL A 209 5.09 1.55 -26.45
N GLY A 210 4.65 2.08 -27.60
CA GLY A 210 4.35 1.29 -28.81
C GLY A 210 2.92 0.75 -28.89
N ASN A 211 2.06 1.02 -27.91
CA ASN A 211 0.63 0.79 -28.07
C ASN A 211 0.02 1.93 -28.92
N GLU A 212 0.06 1.75 -30.25
CA GLU A 212 -0.45 2.74 -31.24
C GLU A 212 -1.99 2.77 -31.29
N ASN A 213 -2.65 1.74 -30.75
CA ASN A 213 -4.10 1.73 -30.62
C ASN A 213 -4.50 2.58 -29.41
N ASN A 214 -5.44 3.49 -29.59
CA ASN A 214 -5.98 4.31 -28.48
C ASN A 214 -6.72 3.51 -27.39
N LYS A 215 -6.75 2.18 -27.52
CA LYS A 215 -7.46 1.26 -26.65
C LYS A 215 -6.55 0.79 -25.51
N ILE A 216 -7.06 0.85 -24.30
CA ILE A 216 -6.37 0.38 -23.11
C ILE A 216 -6.45 -1.14 -23.06
N THR A 217 -5.33 -1.80 -22.84
CA THR A 217 -5.26 -3.27 -22.71
C THR A 217 -5.39 -3.70 -21.25
N LEU A 218 -5.77 -4.97 -21.03
CA LEU A 218 -5.76 -5.56 -19.68
C LEU A 218 -4.36 -5.55 -19.06
N GLY A 219 -3.31 -5.68 -19.87
CA GLY A 219 -1.93 -5.57 -19.42
C GLY A 219 -1.62 -4.17 -18.85
N GLU A 220 -2.05 -3.09 -19.52
CA GLU A 220 -1.89 -1.72 -19.03
C GLU A 220 -2.67 -1.50 -17.74
N ILE A 221 -3.88 -2.04 -17.63
CA ILE A 221 -4.67 -2.00 -16.38
C ILE A 221 -3.96 -2.72 -15.24
N PHE A 222 -3.51 -3.95 -15.48
CA PHE A 222 -2.90 -4.77 -14.43
C PHE A 222 -1.46 -4.37 -14.12
N LEU A 223 -0.76 -3.69 -15.01
CA LEU A 223 0.56 -3.13 -14.72
C LEU A 223 0.51 -1.65 -14.31
N ASN A 224 -0.71 -1.07 -14.17
CA ASN A 224 -0.81 0.27 -13.62
C ASN A 224 -0.15 0.33 -12.23
N PRO A 225 0.76 1.30 -11.98
CA PRO A 225 1.55 1.30 -10.78
C PRO A 225 0.72 1.54 -9.51
N THR A 226 1.18 0.98 -8.42
CA THR A 226 0.72 1.32 -7.07
C THR A 226 0.92 2.79 -6.80
N ARG A 227 -0.09 3.45 -6.27
CA ARG A 227 0.00 4.87 -5.91
C ARG A 227 0.94 5.08 -4.73
N ILE A 228 1.84 6.04 -4.88
CA ILE A 228 2.66 6.58 -3.80
C ILE A 228 1.88 7.71 -3.15
N TYR A 229 1.64 7.63 -1.84
CA TYR A 229 0.84 8.59 -1.08
C TYR A 229 1.69 9.60 -0.30
N CYS A 230 2.98 9.70 -0.59
CA CYS A 230 3.87 10.61 0.13
C CYS A 230 3.40 12.08 0.02
N ASP A 231 3.05 12.54 -1.18
CA ASP A 231 2.60 13.93 -1.36
C ASP A 231 1.42 14.31 -0.47
N PRO A 232 0.27 13.62 -0.49
CA PRO A 232 -0.85 14.02 0.35
C PRO A 232 -0.63 13.75 1.84
N VAL A 233 0.03 12.62 2.21
CA VAL A 233 0.09 12.19 3.61
C VAL A 233 1.24 12.88 4.37
N VAL A 234 2.43 13.01 3.79
CA VAL A 234 3.54 13.75 4.42
C VAL A 234 3.16 15.23 4.56
N ASP A 235 2.54 15.81 3.53
CA ASP A 235 2.08 17.21 3.60
C ASP A 235 0.99 17.40 4.65
N LEU A 236 0.08 16.41 4.83
CA LEU A 236 -0.92 16.41 5.90
C LEU A 236 -0.25 16.39 7.29
N ILE A 237 0.74 15.52 7.50
CA ILE A 237 1.50 15.43 8.74
C ILE A 237 2.22 16.76 9.03
N HIS A 238 2.91 17.33 8.04
CA HIS A 238 3.57 18.62 8.18
C HIS A 238 2.59 19.77 8.47
N HIS A 239 1.36 19.72 7.92
CA HIS A 239 0.33 20.70 8.25
C HIS A 239 -0.16 20.51 9.68
N ALA A 240 -0.43 19.29 10.12
CA ALA A 240 -0.84 18.95 11.46
C ALA A 240 0.20 19.37 12.53
N GLN A 241 1.50 19.26 12.22
CA GLN A 241 2.59 19.72 13.08
C GLN A 241 2.56 21.23 13.33
N LYS A 242 2.01 22.02 12.42
CA LYS A 242 1.85 23.48 12.59
C LYS A 242 0.71 23.83 13.56
N ASN A 243 -0.18 22.87 13.84
CA ASN A 243 -1.30 22.98 14.78
C ASN A 243 -2.18 24.25 14.53
N ILE A 244 -2.54 24.48 13.26
CA ILE A 244 -3.36 25.63 12.86
C ILE A 244 -4.83 25.24 12.88
N ASP A 245 -5.25 24.30 12.02
CA ASP A 245 -6.65 23.85 11.85
C ASP A 245 -6.91 22.53 12.58
N PHE A 246 -5.90 21.67 12.62
CA PHE A 246 -5.86 20.40 13.31
C PHE A 246 -4.40 20.08 13.70
N SER A 247 -4.22 19.09 14.54
CA SER A 247 -2.91 18.71 15.14
C SER A 247 -2.56 17.26 14.83
N ILE A 248 -1.33 16.84 15.14
CA ILE A 248 -0.92 15.44 15.02
C ILE A 248 -1.82 14.50 15.83
N SER A 249 -2.31 14.95 17.00
CA SER A 249 -3.21 14.14 17.82
C SER A 249 -4.57 13.90 17.19
N ASP A 250 -4.96 14.65 16.16
CA ASP A 250 -6.19 14.46 15.41
C ASP A 250 -6.05 13.36 14.32
N LEU A 251 -4.81 13.05 13.94
CA LEU A 251 -4.48 11.91 13.07
C LEU A 251 -4.31 10.67 13.96
N ARG A 252 -5.37 9.88 14.10
CA ARG A 252 -5.42 8.77 15.07
C ARG A 252 -4.64 7.55 14.63
N ALA A 253 -4.84 7.12 13.38
CA ALA A 253 -4.17 5.98 12.78
C ALA A 253 -4.19 6.06 11.25
N ILE A 254 -3.25 5.40 10.60
CA ILE A 254 -3.18 5.29 9.13
C ILE A 254 -3.03 3.82 8.77
N CYS A 255 -3.81 3.37 7.79
CA CYS A 255 -3.80 2.00 7.29
C CYS A 255 -3.51 2.00 5.79
N HIS A 256 -2.45 1.33 5.36
CA HIS A 256 -2.21 0.97 3.98
C HIS A 256 -3.00 -0.31 3.65
N VAL A 257 -3.90 -0.24 2.68
CA VAL A 257 -4.75 -1.36 2.28
C VAL A 257 -4.01 -2.24 1.28
N THR A 258 -3.46 -3.36 1.75
CA THR A 258 -2.62 -4.29 1.00
C THR A 258 -3.23 -5.70 0.94
N GLY A 259 -2.44 -6.76 0.98
CA GLY A 259 -2.83 -8.16 0.83
C GLY A 259 -3.72 -8.74 1.93
N GLY A 260 -4.46 -7.99 2.64
CA GLY A 260 -5.53 -8.40 3.54
C GLY A 260 -6.81 -7.63 3.25
N GLY A 261 -6.76 -6.74 2.24
CA GLY A 261 -7.88 -5.86 1.92
C GLY A 261 -8.35 -5.07 3.15
N LEU A 262 -9.64 -4.95 3.34
CA LEU A 262 -10.20 -4.23 4.49
C LEU A 262 -9.86 -4.85 5.85
N SER A 263 -9.47 -6.14 5.93
CA SER A 263 -9.06 -6.73 7.20
C SER A 263 -7.79 -6.09 7.79
N ASN A 264 -7.00 -5.35 6.98
CA ASN A 264 -5.85 -4.58 7.47
C ASN A 264 -6.23 -3.58 8.58
N LEU A 265 -7.47 -3.07 8.59
CA LEU A 265 -7.95 -2.18 9.65
C LEU A 265 -7.89 -2.82 11.05
N LEU A 266 -8.02 -4.14 11.16
CA LEU A 266 -7.94 -4.85 12.45
C LEU A 266 -6.55 -4.73 13.11
N ARG A 267 -5.52 -4.34 12.35
CA ARG A 267 -4.17 -4.12 12.88
C ARG A 267 -4.01 -2.80 13.63
N LEU A 268 -4.94 -1.85 13.44
CA LEU A 268 -4.81 -0.50 13.99
C LEU A 268 -5.10 -0.41 15.50
N HIS A 269 -5.90 -1.33 16.05
CA HIS A 269 -6.30 -1.32 17.46
C HIS A 269 -6.84 -2.67 17.90
N ASP A 270 -6.56 -3.11 19.13
CA ASP A 270 -6.88 -4.44 19.64
C ASP A 270 -8.35 -4.64 20.06
N LYS A 271 -9.12 -3.57 20.25
CA LYS A 271 -10.48 -3.63 20.82
C LYS A 271 -11.54 -2.99 19.94
N LEU A 272 -11.20 -1.87 19.27
CA LEU A 272 -12.12 -1.18 18.38
C LEU A 272 -12.31 -1.99 17.10
N GLY A 273 -13.47 -1.83 16.50
CA GLY A 273 -13.74 -2.29 15.16
C GLY A 273 -14.11 -1.11 14.25
N TRP A 274 -14.55 -1.43 13.06
CA TRP A 274 -14.69 -0.48 11.98
C TRP A 274 -15.98 -0.71 11.21
N HIS A 275 -16.62 0.37 10.77
CA HIS A 275 -17.75 0.27 9.86
C HIS A 275 -17.54 1.17 8.64
N ILE A 276 -17.46 0.58 7.47
CA ILE A 276 -17.41 1.29 6.20
C ILE A 276 -18.84 1.50 5.71
N SER A 277 -19.37 2.69 5.94
CA SER A 277 -20.75 3.05 5.62
C SER A 277 -20.92 3.68 4.22
N ASN A 278 -19.86 4.33 3.73
CA ASN A 278 -19.84 5.03 2.44
C ASN A 278 -18.54 4.70 1.68
N PRO A 279 -18.43 3.49 1.09
CA PRO A 279 -17.21 3.07 0.42
C PRO A 279 -16.91 3.94 -0.79
N LEU A 280 -15.62 4.12 -1.11
CA LEU A 280 -15.22 4.78 -2.35
C LEU A 280 -15.67 3.97 -3.57
N PRO A 281 -15.85 4.63 -4.74
CA PRO A 281 -16.10 3.95 -5.99
C PRO A 281 -15.03 2.90 -6.32
N VAL A 282 -15.47 1.72 -6.71
CA VAL A 282 -14.61 0.61 -7.11
C VAL A 282 -14.20 0.79 -8.56
N HIS A 283 -12.92 0.62 -8.88
CA HIS A 283 -12.47 0.64 -10.27
C HIS A 283 -13.08 -0.53 -11.08
N PRO A 284 -13.39 -0.34 -12.37
CA PRO A 284 -14.17 -1.30 -13.16
C PRO A 284 -13.52 -2.70 -13.29
N GLU A 285 -12.19 -2.79 -13.26
CA GLU A 285 -11.48 -4.07 -13.30
C GLU A 285 -11.82 -4.99 -12.12
N PHE A 286 -12.15 -4.47 -10.95
CA PHE A 286 -12.52 -5.30 -9.80
C PHE A 286 -13.86 -5.99 -10.03
N SER A 287 -14.87 -5.25 -10.51
CA SER A 287 -16.19 -5.83 -10.83
C SER A 287 -16.09 -6.84 -11.97
N TRP A 288 -15.28 -6.54 -12.98
CA TRP A 288 -15.03 -7.43 -14.08
C TRP A 288 -14.30 -8.71 -13.64
N LEU A 289 -13.24 -8.62 -12.83
CA LEU A 289 -12.54 -9.78 -12.28
C LEU A 289 -13.47 -10.62 -11.40
N GLN A 290 -14.34 -9.98 -10.61
CA GLN A 290 -15.33 -10.68 -9.80
C GLN A 290 -16.29 -11.50 -10.66
N GLU A 291 -16.82 -10.90 -11.72
CA GLU A 291 -17.77 -11.54 -12.64
C GLU A 291 -17.14 -12.73 -13.36
N ILE A 292 -16.03 -12.51 -14.07
CA ILE A 292 -15.42 -13.58 -14.90
C ILE A 292 -14.76 -14.67 -14.06
N GLY A 293 -14.28 -14.32 -12.86
CA GLY A 293 -13.67 -15.25 -11.92
C GLY A 293 -14.67 -15.98 -11.02
N GLY A 294 -15.94 -15.56 -11.01
CA GLY A 294 -16.96 -16.08 -10.11
C GLY A 294 -16.56 -15.91 -8.63
N VAL A 295 -15.86 -14.82 -8.30
CA VAL A 295 -15.32 -14.60 -6.95
C VAL A 295 -16.39 -14.02 -6.04
N GLU A 296 -16.53 -14.58 -4.85
CA GLU A 296 -17.47 -14.05 -3.84
C GLU A 296 -17.08 -12.63 -3.41
N THR A 297 -18.07 -11.77 -3.18
CA THR A 297 -17.86 -10.36 -2.81
C THR A 297 -16.95 -10.21 -1.60
N ARG A 298 -17.16 -11.03 -0.56
CA ARG A 298 -16.32 -11.01 0.64
C ARG A 298 -14.85 -11.31 0.31
N GLU A 299 -14.57 -12.24 -0.59
CA GLU A 299 -13.20 -12.58 -1.00
C GLU A 299 -12.55 -11.47 -1.82
N MET A 300 -13.32 -10.75 -2.63
CA MET A 300 -12.83 -9.53 -3.31
C MET A 300 -12.32 -8.51 -2.31
N TYR A 301 -13.10 -8.19 -1.26
CA TYR A 301 -12.73 -7.23 -0.22
C TYR A 301 -11.66 -7.74 0.75
N ARG A 302 -11.37 -9.04 0.76
CA ARG A 302 -10.27 -9.63 1.51
C ARG A 302 -8.96 -9.62 0.72
N THR A 303 -9.03 -9.78 -0.60
CA THR A 303 -7.87 -9.96 -1.47
C THR A 303 -7.37 -8.62 -2.04
N PHE A 304 -8.31 -7.72 -2.36
CA PHE A 304 -8.04 -6.47 -3.06
C PHE A 304 -8.36 -5.24 -2.22
N ASN A 305 -7.77 -4.12 -2.62
CA ASN A 305 -8.03 -2.80 -2.02
C ASN A 305 -9.42 -2.25 -2.34
N MET A 306 -10.11 -2.77 -3.35
CA MET A 306 -11.45 -2.38 -3.79
C MET A 306 -11.65 -0.86 -3.93
N GLY A 307 -10.63 -0.18 -4.49
CA GLY A 307 -10.67 1.27 -4.75
C GLY A 307 -10.06 2.14 -3.64
N ILE A 308 -9.67 1.58 -2.50
CA ILE A 308 -9.13 2.33 -1.35
C ILE A 308 -7.68 1.92 -1.10
N GLY A 309 -6.72 2.83 -1.26
CA GLY A 309 -5.32 2.49 -1.02
C GLY A 309 -4.83 2.85 0.39
N ILE A 310 -5.27 3.99 0.94
CA ILE A 310 -4.99 4.42 2.32
C ILE A 310 -6.29 4.75 3.03
N ILE A 311 -6.38 4.41 4.32
CA ILE A 311 -7.43 4.85 5.22
C ILE A 311 -6.78 5.60 6.38
N ILE A 312 -7.24 6.83 6.64
CA ILE A 312 -6.79 7.65 7.77
C ILE A 312 -7.94 7.76 8.77
N ALA A 313 -7.73 7.26 9.99
CA ALA A 313 -8.64 7.48 11.10
C ALA A 313 -8.32 8.82 11.76
N VAL A 314 -9.32 9.67 11.97
CA VAL A 314 -9.16 11.03 12.47
C VAL A 314 -10.20 11.34 13.55
N SER A 315 -9.91 12.33 14.41
CA SER A 315 -10.88 12.81 15.38
C SER A 315 -12.16 13.30 14.70
N ALA A 316 -13.33 12.96 15.24
CA ALA A 316 -14.62 13.25 14.64
C ALA A 316 -14.88 14.75 14.39
N ASP A 317 -14.42 15.60 15.32
CA ASP A 317 -14.58 17.06 15.24
C ASP A 317 -13.70 17.75 14.19
N LYS A 318 -12.64 17.07 13.72
CA LYS A 318 -11.72 17.56 12.68
C LYS A 318 -11.85 16.86 11.32
N ALA A 319 -12.68 15.82 11.25
CA ALA A 319 -12.76 14.96 10.07
C ALA A 319 -13.12 15.72 8.79
N GLU A 320 -14.12 16.62 8.83
CA GLU A 320 -14.48 17.42 7.65
C GLU A 320 -13.34 18.37 7.25
N THR A 321 -12.67 19.00 8.21
CA THR A 321 -11.56 19.91 7.94
C THR A 321 -10.39 19.16 7.29
N ILE A 322 -10.04 18.00 7.83
CA ILE A 322 -8.96 17.14 7.29
C ILE A 322 -9.35 16.59 5.91
N CYS A 323 -10.58 16.12 5.74
CA CYS A 323 -11.07 15.61 4.47
C CYS A 323 -11.01 16.68 3.38
N ASN A 324 -11.52 17.88 3.64
CA ASN A 324 -11.49 19.01 2.70
C ASN A 324 -10.04 19.39 2.35
N TRP A 325 -9.15 19.42 3.32
CA TRP A 325 -7.72 19.68 3.08
C TRP A 325 -7.09 18.63 2.14
N LEU A 326 -7.43 17.35 2.34
CA LEU A 326 -6.95 16.27 1.47
C LEU A 326 -7.58 16.32 0.07
N GLN A 327 -8.85 16.72 -0.06
CA GLN A 327 -9.52 16.87 -1.35
C GLN A 327 -8.87 17.94 -2.23
N GLU A 328 -8.26 18.97 -1.64
CA GLU A 328 -7.45 19.95 -2.39
C GLU A 328 -6.16 19.34 -3.00
N LYS A 329 -5.70 18.22 -2.47
CA LYS A 329 -4.48 17.52 -2.89
C LYS A 329 -4.75 16.31 -3.76
N MET A 330 -5.89 15.65 -3.56
CA MET A 330 -6.22 14.38 -4.21
C MET A 330 -7.73 14.29 -4.46
N VAL A 331 -8.10 14.08 -5.71
CA VAL A 331 -9.50 13.87 -6.11
C VAL A 331 -10.00 12.52 -5.61
N GLY A 332 -11.25 12.47 -5.15
CA GLY A 332 -11.94 11.25 -4.74
C GLY A 332 -11.69 10.83 -3.28
N VAL A 333 -11.08 11.71 -2.47
CA VAL A 333 -10.98 11.51 -1.02
C VAL A 333 -12.34 11.78 -0.37
N GLU A 334 -12.80 10.84 0.48
CA GLU A 334 -14.12 10.94 1.15
C GLU A 334 -14.06 10.39 2.57
N ILE A 335 -15.00 10.83 3.40
CA ILE A 335 -15.26 10.16 4.69
C ILE A 335 -16.06 8.89 4.39
N ILE A 336 -15.46 7.74 4.70
CA ILE A 336 -15.95 6.42 4.30
C ILE A 336 -16.57 5.59 5.44
N GLY A 337 -16.37 5.99 6.68
CA GLY A 337 -16.82 5.17 7.81
C GLY A 337 -16.41 5.70 9.17
N THR A 338 -16.51 4.85 10.17
CA THR A 338 -16.26 5.20 11.57
C THR A 338 -15.66 4.06 12.39
N ALA A 339 -14.94 4.40 13.45
CA ALA A 339 -14.51 3.49 14.50
C ALA A 339 -15.66 3.18 15.46
N MET A 340 -15.82 1.91 15.83
CA MET A 340 -16.96 1.42 16.65
C MET A 340 -16.50 0.45 17.74
N GLU A 341 -17.26 0.41 18.83
CA GLU A 341 -17.20 -0.69 19.79
C GLU A 341 -18.13 -1.84 19.32
N ASN A 342 -17.66 -2.63 18.38
CA ASN A 342 -18.45 -3.70 17.77
C ASN A 342 -17.82 -5.10 17.89
N GLY A 343 -16.89 -5.29 18.82
CA GLY A 343 -16.23 -6.58 19.06
C GLY A 343 -15.02 -6.83 18.16
N HIS A 344 -14.22 -5.79 17.83
CA HIS A 344 -13.00 -5.90 17.04
C HIS A 344 -13.24 -6.56 15.68
N LYS A 345 -14.10 -5.95 14.87
CA LYS A 345 -14.40 -6.43 13.52
C LYS A 345 -14.53 -5.29 12.52
N VAL A 346 -14.28 -5.59 11.27
CA VAL A 346 -14.61 -4.70 10.14
C VAL A 346 -15.96 -5.13 9.59
N THR A 347 -16.87 -4.16 9.44
CA THR A 347 -18.15 -4.33 8.77
C THR A 347 -18.29 -3.33 7.63
N HIS A 348 -19.13 -3.64 6.66
CA HIS A 348 -19.27 -2.84 5.44
C HIS A 348 -20.75 -2.63 5.10
N ALA A 349 -21.06 -1.55 4.35
CA ALA A 349 -22.40 -1.30 3.85
C ALA A 349 -22.93 -2.41 2.91
N ILE A 350 -22.01 -3.10 2.22
CA ILE A 350 -22.36 -4.27 1.41
C ILE A 350 -22.56 -5.47 2.34
N GLU A 351 -23.72 -6.11 2.24
CA GLU A 351 -24.08 -7.29 3.02
C GLU A 351 -23.08 -8.44 2.80
N GLY A 352 -22.73 -9.13 3.87
CA GLY A 352 -21.81 -10.27 3.84
C GLY A 352 -20.32 -9.89 3.85
N VAL A 353 -19.96 -8.61 3.76
CA VAL A 353 -18.58 -8.16 3.89
C VAL A 353 -18.29 -7.84 5.36
N GLU A 354 -17.76 -8.82 6.06
CA GLU A 354 -17.35 -8.72 7.46
C GLU A 354 -16.05 -9.51 7.68
N PHE A 355 -15.14 -8.94 8.50
CA PHE A 355 -13.87 -9.55 8.89
C PHE A 355 -13.68 -9.47 10.40
N THR A 356 -13.35 -10.59 11.02
CA THR A 356 -13.05 -10.73 12.47
C THR A 356 -11.60 -11.10 12.73
N HIS A 357 -10.83 -11.40 11.67
CA HIS A 357 -9.41 -11.74 11.72
C HIS A 357 -8.71 -11.14 10.52
N TYR A 358 -7.48 -10.69 10.79
CA TYR A 358 -6.53 -10.28 9.75
C TYR A 358 -5.93 -11.49 9.05
#